data_ae09738c5b17c25d4840b06f7d4f1779
#
_entry.id   ae09738c5b17c25d4840b06f7d4f1779
#
_cell.length_a   1.000
_cell.length_b   1.000
_cell.length_c   1.000
_cell.angle_alpha   90.00
_cell.angle_beta   90.00
_cell.angle_gamma   90.00
#
_symmetry.space_group_name_H-M   'P 1'
#
loop_
_entity.id
_entity.type
_entity.pdbx_description
1 polymer ?
#
loop_
_entity_poly.entity_id
_entity_poly.type
_entity_poly.pdbx_seq_one_letter_code
_entity_poly.pdbx_strand_id
1 'polypeptide(L)'
;YSRLPYDWDCVQISIICTGDIHVRLHKRFVNDFSTACYIMNRRYAEKLMHFHVKGPDKYKLDNGVKPRPVADDLLYNAGNTYAIPLLLYRTELGSSIHPEHVDVFHKQNYQSQWNFWETSGSTMSLADIVNYDPYLGRVTESSQQA
;
A
#
# COMPACT_ATOMS: atom_id res chain seq x y z
N TYR A 1 -8.11 -15.08 -2.42
CA TYR A 1 -8.65 -14.34 -3.57
C TYR A 1 -10.17 -14.16 -3.53
N SER A 2 -10.93 -15.10 -2.97
CA SER A 2 -12.41 -15.04 -2.92
C SER A 2 -12.99 -13.88 -2.10
N ARG A 3 -12.18 -13.21 -1.31
CA ARG A 3 -12.59 -12.07 -0.46
C ARG A 3 -12.25 -10.71 -1.06
N LEU A 4 -11.42 -10.67 -2.10
CA LEU A 4 -11.12 -9.44 -2.82
C LEU A 4 -12.31 -9.04 -3.70
N PRO A 5 -12.60 -7.74 -3.85
CA PRO A 5 -13.49 -7.27 -4.90
C PRO A 5 -13.07 -7.79 -6.27
N TYR A 6 -14.02 -8.12 -7.11
CA TYR A 6 -13.77 -8.77 -8.41
C TYR A 6 -12.91 -7.93 -9.36
N ASP A 7 -12.86 -6.62 -9.15
CA ASP A 7 -12.16 -5.63 -9.97
C ASP A 7 -10.72 -5.34 -9.49
N TRP A 8 -10.18 -6.14 -8.57
CA TRP A 8 -8.86 -5.89 -8.03
C TRP A 8 -7.76 -5.99 -9.10
N ASP A 9 -6.85 -5.05 -9.07
CA ASP A 9 -5.67 -5.00 -9.92
C ASP A 9 -4.39 -5.31 -9.12
N CYS A 10 -4.29 -4.75 -7.92
CA CYS A 10 -3.14 -4.92 -7.04
C CYS A 10 -3.57 -5.01 -5.57
N VAL A 11 -2.82 -5.75 -4.78
CA VAL A 11 -2.96 -5.82 -3.32
C VAL A 11 -1.63 -5.52 -2.67
N GLN A 12 -1.57 -4.46 -1.92
CA GLN A 12 -0.42 -4.08 -1.12
C GLN A 12 -0.46 -4.83 0.21
N ILE A 13 0.59 -5.56 0.55
CA ILE A 13 0.65 -6.42 1.74
C ILE A 13 1.55 -5.83 2.82
N SER A 14 2.57 -5.08 2.43
CA SER A 14 3.45 -4.35 3.34
C SER A 14 3.15 -2.86 3.25
N ILE A 15 2.84 -2.22 4.36
CA ILE A 15 2.42 -0.82 4.42
C ILE A 15 3.30 -0.07 5.40
N ILE A 16 3.75 1.12 4.99
CA ILE A 16 4.28 2.17 5.85
C ILE A 16 3.29 3.32 5.76
N CYS A 17 2.53 3.57 6.80
CA CYS A 17 1.59 4.67 6.86
C CYS A 17 2.03 5.73 7.86
N THR A 18 1.57 6.95 7.64
CA THR A 18 1.86 8.09 8.53
C THR A 18 0.70 8.45 9.45
N GLY A 19 -0.28 7.58 9.55
CA GLY A 19 -1.49 7.76 10.34
C GLY A 19 -1.95 6.48 11.02
N ASP A 20 -3.24 6.38 11.25
CA ASP A 20 -3.84 5.20 11.87
C ASP A 20 -3.65 3.95 11.01
N ILE A 21 -3.38 2.83 11.65
CA ILE A 21 -3.19 1.55 10.99
C ILE A 21 -4.55 0.90 10.76
N HIS A 22 -4.88 0.69 9.51
CA HIS A 22 -6.07 -0.05 9.10
C HIS A 22 -5.68 -1.48 8.77
N VAL A 23 -6.00 -2.42 9.65
CA VAL A 23 -5.56 -3.82 9.52
C VAL A 23 -6.47 -4.69 8.67
N ARG A 24 -7.70 -4.26 8.43
CA ARG A 24 -8.60 -4.97 7.53
C ARG A 24 -8.29 -4.68 6.08
N LEU A 25 -8.64 -5.61 5.22
CA LEU A 25 -8.60 -5.38 3.77
C LEU A 25 -9.47 -4.20 3.38
N HIS A 26 -8.89 -3.20 2.75
CA HIS A 26 -9.56 -1.95 2.38
C HIS A 26 -9.03 -1.41 1.04
N LYS A 27 -9.73 -0.45 0.46
CA LYS A 27 -9.21 0.32 -0.68
C LYS A 27 -7.97 1.10 -0.23
N ARG A 28 -6.87 0.98 -0.98
CA ARG A 28 -5.61 1.65 -0.62
C ARG A 28 -5.79 3.15 -0.46
N PHE A 29 -5.25 3.71 0.60
CA PHE A 29 -5.08 5.14 0.76
C PHE A 29 -3.83 5.64 0.04
N VAL A 30 -3.85 6.89 -0.39
CA VAL A 30 -2.68 7.49 -1.08
C VAL A 30 -1.43 7.54 -0.21
N ASN A 31 -1.59 7.57 1.11
CA ASN A 31 -0.51 7.61 2.09
C ASN A 31 -0.07 6.23 2.61
N ASP A 32 -0.61 5.16 2.07
CA ASP A 32 -0.10 3.82 2.31
C ASP A 32 1.10 3.59 1.40
N PHE A 33 2.30 3.82 1.94
CA PHE A 33 3.55 3.68 1.21
C PHE A 33 4.10 2.26 1.29
N SER A 34 5.10 1.98 0.51
CA SER A 34 5.90 0.78 0.39
C SER A 34 5.53 -0.10 -0.79
N THR A 35 6.55 -0.37 -1.57
CA THR A 35 6.53 -1.35 -2.66
C THR A 35 7.28 -2.65 -2.30
N ALA A 36 7.50 -2.88 -0.99
CA ALA A 36 8.31 -4.02 -0.52
C ALA A 36 7.60 -5.36 -0.74
N CYS A 37 6.28 -5.41 -0.60
CA CYS A 37 5.50 -6.61 -0.86
C CYS A 37 4.10 -6.28 -1.36
N TYR A 38 3.78 -6.80 -2.52
CA TYR A 38 2.45 -6.67 -3.13
C TYR A 38 2.17 -7.86 -4.05
N ILE A 39 0.90 -8.06 -4.34
CA ILE A 39 0.43 -9.02 -5.34
C ILE A 39 -0.27 -8.23 -6.44
N MET A 40 0.06 -8.53 -7.67
CA MET A 40 -0.50 -7.86 -8.85
C MET A 40 -1.09 -8.89 -9.79
N ASN A 41 -2.27 -8.61 -10.36
CA ASN A 41 -2.79 -9.47 -11.40
C ASN A 41 -2.05 -9.21 -12.73
N ARG A 42 -2.00 -10.25 -13.56
CA ARG A 42 -1.25 -10.19 -14.83
C ARG A 42 -1.75 -9.08 -15.75
N ARG A 43 -3.04 -8.93 -15.88
CA ARG A 43 -3.66 -7.90 -16.74
C ARG A 43 -3.19 -6.49 -16.35
N TYR A 44 -3.10 -6.22 -15.06
CA TYR A 44 -2.62 -4.93 -14.56
C TYR A 44 -1.13 -4.73 -14.79
N ALA A 45 -0.32 -5.77 -14.59
CA ALA A 45 1.10 -5.72 -14.91
C ALA A 45 1.35 -5.41 -16.40
N GLU A 46 0.63 -6.08 -17.31
CA GLU A 46 0.69 -5.81 -18.75
C GLU A 46 0.27 -4.37 -19.08
N LYS A 47 -0.79 -3.87 -18.43
CA LYS A 47 -1.23 -2.47 -18.57
C LYS A 47 -0.13 -1.48 -18.16
N LEU A 48 0.52 -1.69 -17.02
CA LEU A 48 1.62 -0.84 -16.56
C LEU A 48 2.81 -0.87 -17.53
N MET A 49 3.19 -2.05 -17.98
CA MET A 49 4.27 -2.21 -18.96
C MET A 49 3.96 -1.47 -20.26
N HIS A 50 2.77 -1.65 -20.79
CA HIS A 50 2.33 -0.95 -22.01
C HIS A 50 2.33 0.57 -21.84
N PHE A 51 1.93 1.04 -20.67
CA PHE A 51 1.85 2.47 -20.38
C PHE A 51 3.22 3.11 -20.20
N HIS A 52 4.10 2.46 -19.44
CA HIS A 52 5.38 3.04 -19.03
C HIS A 52 6.54 2.73 -19.95
N VAL A 53 6.60 1.53 -20.55
CA VAL A 53 7.71 1.13 -21.44
C VAL A 53 7.43 1.62 -22.86
N LYS A 54 8.31 2.45 -23.41
CA LYS A 54 8.16 3.05 -24.76
C LYS A 54 9.21 2.58 -25.76
N GLY A 55 10.04 1.66 -25.37
CA GLY A 55 11.10 1.05 -26.21
C GLY A 55 12.29 0.65 -25.37
N PRO A 56 13.36 0.12 -26.00
CA PRO A 56 14.59 -0.16 -25.29
C PRO A 56 15.08 1.08 -24.54
N ASP A 57 15.25 0.96 -23.23
CA ASP A 57 15.75 2.02 -22.34
C ASP A 57 14.94 3.33 -22.36
N LYS A 58 13.66 3.27 -22.81
CA LYS A 58 12.77 4.42 -22.86
C LYS A 58 11.53 4.17 -21.99
N TYR A 59 11.34 5.04 -21.00
CA TYR A 59 10.25 4.96 -20.05
C TYR A 59 9.46 6.27 -19.97
N LYS A 60 8.14 6.16 -19.83
CA LYS A 60 7.27 7.27 -19.47
C LYS A 60 6.86 7.09 -18.02
N LEU A 61 7.28 8.01 -17.14
CA LEU A 61 7.02 7.95 -15.70
C LEU A 61 5.73 8.68 -15.27
N ASP A 62 5.07 9.34 -16.19
CA ASP A 62 3.77 9.96 -15.95
C ASP A 62 2.66 8.98 -16.31
N ASN A 63 1.76 8.69 -15.37
CA ASN A 63 0.60 7.82 -15.58
C ASN A 63 -0.72 8.60 -15.80
N GLY A 64 -0.66 9.91 -15.98
CA GLY A 64 -1.84 10.76 -16.21
C GLY A 64 -2.67 11.04 -14.96
N VAL A 65 -2.31 10.50 -13.80
CA VAL A 65 -3.01 10.67 -12.52
C VAL A 65 -2.06 11.35 -11.54
N LYS A 66 -1.86 12.65 -11.64
CA LYS A 66 -0.99 13.48 -10.74
C LYS A 66 0.04 12.65 -9.94
N PRO A 67 0.94 11.93 -10.55
CA PRO A 67 1.87 11.10 -9.83
C PRO A 67 3.01 11.95 -9.31
N ARG A 68 3.36 11.71 -8.06
CA ARG A 68 4.73 11.98 -7.66
C ARG A 68 5.63 10.99 -8.40
N PRO A 69 6.85 11.33 -8.75
CA PRO A 69 7.78 10.40 -9.40
C PRO A 69 8.35 9.38 -8.41
N VAL A 70 7.46 8.71 -7.69
CA VAL A 70 7.79 7.67 -6.70
C VAL A 70 7.15 6.35 -7.12
N ALA A 71 7.82 5.25 -6.80
CA ALA A 71 7.40 3.92 -7.19
C ALA A 71 5.99 3.56 -6.73
N ASP A 72 5.62 3.99 -5.51
CA ASP A 72 4.29 3.76 -4.93
C ASP A 72 3.18 4.33 -5.82
N ASP A 73 3.32 5.58 -6.24
CA ASP A 73 2.30 6.23 -7.06
C ASP A 73 2.23 5.62 -8.47
N LEU A 74 3.38 5.31 -9.07
CA LEU A 74 3.43 4.68 -10.39
C LEU A 74 2.82 3.27 -10.37
N LEU A 75 3.08 2.51 -9.31
CA LEU A 75 2.63 1.13 -9.19
C LEU A 75 1.15 1.03 -8.80
N TYR A 76 0.68 1.86 -7.88
CA TYR A 76 -0.62 1.66 -7.24
C TYR A 76 -1.73 2.55 -7.77
N ASN A 77 -1.42 3.74 -8.30
CA ASN A 77 -2.47 4.71 -8.62
C ASN A 77 -3.15 4.49 -9.98
N ALA A 78 -2.60 3.66 -10.85
CA ALA A 78 -3.17 3.42 -12.18
C ALA A 78 -4.28 2.35 -12.23
N GLY A 79 -4.58 1.71 -11.11
CA GLY A 79 -5.57 0.64 -11.03
C GLY A 79 -6.30 0.57 -9.70
N ASN A 80 -7.14 -0.45 -9.58
CA ASN A 80 -7.85 -0.74 -8.34
C ASN A 80 -6.93 -1.47 -7.36
N THR A 81 -6.27 -0.70 -6.51
CA THR A 81 -5.36 -1.22 -5.48
C THR A 81 -6.07 -1.30 -4.14
N TYR A 82 -5.93 -2.45 -3.52
CA TYR A 82 -6.38 -2.74 -2.16
C TYR A 82 -5.16 -2.89 -1.25
N ALA A 83 -5.36 -2.72 0.04
CA ALA A 83 -4.29 -2.80 1.03
C ALA A 83 -4.71 -3.69 2.21
N ILE A 84 -3.76 -4.44 2.73
CA ILE A 84 -3.89 -5.27 3.92
C ILE A 84 -2.51 -5.43 4.56
N PRO A 85 -2.25 -4.86 5.75
CA PRO A 85 -0.93 -4.86 6.37
C PRO A 85 -0.64 -6.19 7.07
N LEU A 86 -0.35 -7.23 6.31
CA LEU A 86 -0.02 -8.57 6.85
C LEU A 86 1.45 -8.74 7.18
N LEU A 87 2.34 -7.91 6.60
CA LEU A 87 3.78 -8.02 6.80
C LEU A 87 4.31 -6.79 7.53
N LEU A 88 5.01 -7.04 8.63
CA LEU A 88 5.72 -6.02 9.38
C LEU A 88 7.03 -5.64 8.70
N TYR A 89 7.32 -4.36 8.71
CA TYR A 89 8.58 -3.83 8.20
C TYR A 89 9.68 -3.99 9.25
N ARG A 90 10.71 -4.76 8.95
CA ARG A 90 11.84 -4.91 9.86
C ARG A 90 12.78 -3.71 9.80
N THR A 91 13.08 -3.16 10.95
CA THR A 91 13.91 -1.95 11.07
C THR A 91 15.39 -2.22 10.99
N GLU A 92 15.82 -3.45 11.24
CA GLU A 92 17.25 -3.81 11.26
C GLU A 92 17.88 -3.86 9.87
N LEU A 93 17.07 -3.96 8.83
CA LEU A 93 17.59 -4.06 7.47
C LEU A 93 18.04 -2.73 6.88
N GLY A 94 17.70 -1.61 7.50
CA GLY A 94 18.07 -0.28 7.03
C GLY A 94 17.46 0.04 5.65
N SER A 95 17.77 1.22 5.14
CA SER A 95 17.49 1.61 3.77
C SER A 95 18.77 2.09 3.11
N SER A 96 19.12 1.51 1.97
CA SER A 96 20.31 1.95 1.19
C SER A 96 20.03 3.22 0.38
N ILE A 97 18.76 3.53 0.11
CA ILE A 97 18.36 4.67 -0.72
C ILE A 97 18.02 5.89 0.16
N HIS A 98 17.30 5.64 1.25
CA HIS A 98 16.83 6.67 2.18
C HIS A 98 17.09 6.26 3.64
N PRO A 99 18.35 6.26 4.11
CA PRO A 99 18.67 5.84 5.47
C PRO A 99 17.97 6.71 6.53
N GLU A 100 17.73 7.98 6.24
CA GLU A 100 16.99 8.91 7.10
C GLU A 100 15.54 8.50 7.35
N HIS A 101 14.93 7.78 6.44
CA HIS A 101 13.54 7.29 6.58
C HIS A 101 13.42 6.18 7.63
N VAL A 102 14.52 5.48 7.94
CA VAL A 102 14.52 4.39 8.92
C VAL A 102 14.09 4.88 10.29
N ASP A 103 14.65 5.99 10.74
CA ASP A 103 14.35 6.53 12.07
C ASP A 103 13.00 7.26 12.13
N VAL A 104 12.65 7.99 11.08
CA VAL A 104 11.45 8.85 11.06
C VAL A 104 10.18 8.06 10.75
N PHE A 105 10.25 7.11 9.81
CA PHE A 105 9.06 6.40 9.33
C PHE A 105 9.06 4.92 9.70
N HIS A 106 10.15 4.21 9.41
CA HIS A 106 10.14 2.75 9.51
C HIS A 106 10.03 2.26 10.95
N LYS A 107 10.83 2.82 11.87
CA LYS A 107 10.81 2.41 13.29
C LYS A 107 9.47 2.72 13.94
N GLN A 108 8.94 3.92 13.72
CA GLN A 108 7.66 4.32 14.30
C GLN A 108 6.52 3.46 13.75
N ASN A 109 6.52 3.22 12.45
CA ASN A 109 5.49 2.40 11.82
C ASN A 109 5.57 0.94 12.28
N TYR A 110 6.77 0.36 12.35
CA TYR A 110 6.99 -0.97 12.89
C TYR A 110 6.48 -1.09 14.32
N GLN A 111 6.84 -0.15 15.19
CA GLN A 111 6.43 -0.17 16.60
C GLN A 111 4.90 -0.07 16.74
N SER A 112 4.27 0.80 15.96
CA SER A 112 2.81 0.95 15.96
C SER A 112 2.09 -0.31 15.47
N GLN A 113 2.59 -0.94 14.41
CA GLN A 113 2.04 -2.20 13.90
C GLN A 113 2.26 -3.35 14.88
N TRP A 114 3.42 -3.44 15.47
CA TRP A 114 3.75 -4.45 16.48
C TRP A 114 2.82 -4.34 17.69
N ASN A 115 2.71 -3.14 18.25
CA ASN A 115 1.82 -2.89 19.39
C ASN A 115 0.36 -3.23 19.07
N PHE A 116 -0.09 -2.91 17.87
CA PHE A 116 -1.44 -3.29 17.43
C PHE A 116 -1.60 -4.83 17.42
N TRP A 117 -0.66 -5.56 16.81
CA TRP A 117 -0.76 -7.02 16.73
C TRP A 117 -0.63 -7.71 18.08
N GLU A 118 0.18 -7.18 18.99
CA GLU A 118 0.27 -7.71 20.36
C GLU A 118 -0.99 -7.48 21.18
N THR A 119 -1.65 -6.35 21.01
CA THR A 119 -2.83 -5.98 21.82
C THR A 119 -4.14 -6.43 21.18
N SER A 120 -4.48 -5.85 20.04
CA SER A 120 -5.80 -6.04 19.39
C SER A 120 -5.79 -7.15 18.35
N GLY A 121 -4.69 -7.28 17.61
CA GLY A 121 -4.56 -8.24 16.51
C GLY A 121 -4.56 -9.68 16.99
N SER A 122 -4.07 -9.96 18.19
CA SER A 122 -4.05 -11.31 18.78
C SER A 122 -5.46 -11.90 18.99
N THR A 123 -6.48 -11.07 19.04
CA THR A 123 -7.89 -11.47 19.20
C THR A 123 -8.66 -11.51 17.89
N MET A 124 -8.07 -11.04 16.79
CA MET A 124 -8.70 -11.04 15.47
C MET A 124 -8.48 -12.35 14.74
N SER A 125 -9.53 -12.87 14.12
CA SER A 125 -9.39 -13.99 13.19
C SER A 125 -8.84 -13.52 11.85
N LEU A 126 -8.15 -14.41 11.13
CA LEU A 126 -7.74 -14.12 9.76
C LEU A 126 -8.94 -13.79 8.86
N ALA A 127 -10.09 -14.42 9.12
CA ALA A 127 -11.32 -14.14 8.38
C ALA A 127 -11.77 -12.69 8.55
N ASP A 128 -11.64 -12.13 9.76
CA ASP A 128 -11.99 -10.72 10.02
C ASP A 128 -11.03 -9.77 9.30
N ILE A 129 -9.75 -10.09 9.28
CA ILE A 129 -8.72 -9.27 8.64
C ILE A 129 -8.90 -9.23 7.12
N VAL A 130 -9.20 -10.37 6.49
CA VAL A 130 -9.37 -10.45 5.03
C VAL A 130 -10.77 -10.09 4.55
N ASN A 131 -11.72 -9.79 5.44
CA ASN A 131 -12.99 -9.22 5.05
C ASN A 131 -12.78 -7.79 4.55
N TYR A 132 -13.14 -7.57 3.29
CA TYR A 132 -13.10 -6.24 2.71
C TYR A 132 -14.04 -5.29 3.46
N ASP A 133 -13.49 -4.17 3.92
CA ASP A 133 -14.27 -3.09 4.52
C ASP A 133 -14.48 -1.98 3.49
N PRO A 134 -15.71 -1.84 2.94
CA PRO A 134 -15.99 -0.84 1.90
C PRO A 134 -16.03 0.59 2.45
N TYR A 135 -16.05 0.76 3.76
CA TYR A 135 -16.08 2.08 4.40
C TYR A 135 -14.68 2.61 4.74
N LEU A 136 -13.71 1.72 4.91
CA LEU A 136 -12.31 2.13 5.01
C LEU A 136 -11.82 2.62 3.64
N GLY A 137 -11.23 3.79 3.60
CA GLY A 137 -10.73 4.40 2.36
C GLY A 137 -11.69 5.41 1.71
N ARG A 138 -12.87 5.59 2.24
CA ARG A 138 -13.67 6.77 1.87
C ARG A 138 -13.14 7.96 2.66
N VAL A 139 -12.30 8.76 2.01
CA VAL A 139 -11.99 10.11 2.50
C VAL A 139 -13.31 10.86 2.55
N THR A 140 -13.83 11.10 3.74
CA THR A 140 -14.89 12.09 3.91
C THR A 140 -14.27 13.43 3.55
N GLU A 141 -14.83 14.14 2.57
CA GLU A 141 -14.34 15.44 2.07
C GLU A 141 -14.18 16.51 3.18
N SER A 142 -14.68 16.23 4.39
CA SER A 142 -14.57 17.08 5.59
C SER A 142 -13.15 17.16 6.20
N SER A 143 -12.21 16.30 5.82
CA SER A 143 -10.85 16.29 6.37
C SER A 143 -9.84 17.11 5.57
N GLN A 144 -10.25 17.74 4.47
CA GLN A 144 -9.37 18.58 3.64
C GLN A 144 -9.50 20.08 3.90
N GLN A 145 -10.25 20.48 4.94
CA GLN A 145 -10.41 21.90 5.32
C GLN A 145 -9.84 22.20 6.72
N ALA A 146 -8.72 21.61 7.03
CA ALA A 146 -7.96 22.03 8.23
C ALA A 146 -6.48 22.19 7.86
#